data_f763dc5f436ce97a1dc9c0f0af0eb31d
#
_entry.id   f763dc5f436ce97a1dc9c0f0af0eb31d
#
_cell.length_a   1.000
_cell.length_b   1.000
_cell.length_c   1.000
_cell.angle_alpha   90.00
_cell.angle_beta   90.00
_cell.angle_gamma   90.00
#
_symmetry.space_group_name_H-M   'P 1'
#
loop_
_entity.id
_entity.type
_entity.pdbx_description
1 polymer ?
#
loop_
_entity_poly.entity_id
_entity_poly.type
_entity_poly.pdbx_seq_one_letter_code
_entity_poly.pdbx_strand_id
1 'polypeptide(L)'
;EYPNKQGKVTIMRSKASIQGHPIHPILVGFPIAMWVVGFVFYLIGTKWPNPGLWAAGFYCVIAGCVCAVMAAAAGVIDWLFTVPPESSAKQRGLIHGGLNSLCLLLFIYVAYRLGSPSAAPDSMTLVLMAIGVVILGVAGWMGGTLVYRNQIGVERSYAGAGKLKIRSLSGWSKPVCNQSELGDGQMLLLNVGSERVVVGRCAEGLFAFSDHCTHRGGPLSDGALIGCTVQCPWHGSQFDVRTGRVVAGPAQEKIGVYSVEVRNGEVYIQPPKPAEIKPRKAA
;
A
#
# COMPACT_ATOMS: atom_id res chain seq x y z
N GLU A 1 -5.34 -11.00 -14.86
CA GLU A 1 -6.16 -12.15 -14.44
C GLU A 1 -6.48 -12.02 -12.95
N TYR A 2 -7.68 -11.67 -12.60
CA TYR A 2 -8.27 -11.74 -11.27
C TYR A 2 -9.61 -12.44 -11.39
N PRO A 3 -9.86 -13.49 -10.65
CA PRO A 3 -9.10 -14.18 -9.61
C PRO A 3 -8.41 -15.44 -10.14
N ASN A 4 -7.30 -15.85 -9.51
CA ASN A 4 -6.77 -17.19 -9.68
C ASN A 4 -7.89 -18.20 -9.36
N LYS A 5 -8.18 -19.13 -10.28
CA LYS A 5 -9.23 -20.17 -10.21
C LYS A 5 -9.14 -21.11 -8.98
N GLN A 6 -8.25 -20.86 -8.04
CA GLN A 6 -7.99 -21.70 -6.85
C GLN A 6 -8.33 -21.00 -5.51
N GLY A 7 -9.04 -19.85 -5.51
CA GLY A 7 -9.47 -19.22 -4.25
C GLY A 7 -8.34 -18.73 -3.32
N LYS A 8 -7.10 -18.66 -3.79
CA LYS A 8 -5.99 -18.11 -3.00
C LYS A 8 -6.14 -16.60 -2.89
N VAL A 9 -6.34 -16.11 -1.68
CA VAL A 9 -6.21 -14.69 -1.33
C VAL A 9 -4.82 -14.25 -1.72
N THR A 10 -4.72 -13.36 -2.70
CA THR A 10 -3.46 -12.72 -3.06
C THR A 10 -3.27 -11.57 -2.08
N ILE A 11 -2.63 -11.84 -0.95
CA ILE A 11 -2.11 -10.79 -0.07
C ILE A 11 -1.16 -9.96 -0.93
N MET A 12 -1.29 -8.62 -0.91
CA MET A 12 -0.40 -7.70 -1.63
C MET A 12 1.00 -7.67 -0.99
N ARG A 13 1.61 -8.84 -0.86
CA ARG A 13 2.99 -8.95 -0.39
C ARG A 13 3.93 -8.53 -1.49
N SER A 14 4.93 -7.74 -1.13
CA SER A 14 6.01 -7.35 -2.04
C SER A 14 6.63 -8.60 -2.69
N LYS A 15 6.73 -8.59 -4.02
CA LYS A 15 7.44 -9.63 -4.78
C LYS A 15 8.94 -9.49 -4.65
N ALA A 16 9.44 -8.25 -4.49
CA ALA A 16 10.82 -7.96 -4.15
C ALA A 16 11.01 -8.01 -2.63
N SER A 17 10.96 -9.21 -2.04
CA SER A 17 11.06 -9.40 -0.58
C SER A 17 11.99 -10.55 -0.20
N ILE A 18 12.64 -10.42 0.95
CA ILE A 18 13.45 -11.47 1.59
C ILE A 18 12.75 -11.85 2.90
N GLN A 19 12.38 -13.10 3.06
CA GLN A 19 11.64 -13.61 4.24
C GLN A 19 10.39 -12.78 4.59
N GLY A 20 9.72 -12.21 3.56
CA GLY A 20 8.53 -11.37 3.74
C GLY A 20 8.82 -9.89 4.01
N HIS A 21 10.09 -9.50 4.15
CA HIS A 21 10.48 -8.09 4.31
C HIS A 21 10.68 -7.43 2.93
N PRO A 22 9.92 -6.37 2.58
CA PRO A 22 10.07 -5.68 1.31
C PRO A 22 11.45 -5.02 1.19
N ILE A 23 12.16 -5.27 0.07
CA ILE A 23 13.52 -4.76 -0.14
C ILE A 23 13.50 -3.26 -0.44
N HIS A 24 12.54 -2.80 -1.27
CA HIS A 24 12.47 -1.39 -1.66
C HIS A 24 12.42 -0.42 -0.47
N PRO A 25 11.53 -0.58 0.54
CA PRO A 25 11.52 0.29 1.72
C PRO A 25 12.79 0.26 2.56
N ILE A 26 13.52 -0.86 2.55
CA ILE A 26 14.80 -0.97 3.26
C ILE A 26 15.87 -0.13 2.56
N LEU A 27 15.87 -0.12 1.22
CA LEU A 27 16.91 0.53 0.43
C LEU A 27 16.71 2.04 0.27
N VAL A 28 15.47 2.55 0.25
CA VAL A 28 15.20 3.97 -0.05
C VAL A 28 15.80 4.95 0.95
N GLY A 29 16.03 4.53 2.19
CA GLY A 29 16.65 5.36 3.22
C GLY A 29 18.08 5.79 2.85
N PHE A 30 18.83 4.96 2.14
CA PHE A 30 20.21 5.24 1.79
C PHE A 30 20.35 6.41 0.78
N PRO A 31 19.72 6.39 -0.42
CA PRO A 31 19.85 7.52 -1.34
C PRO A 31 19.30 8.81 -0.76
N ILE A 32 18.21 8.76 0.03
CA ILE A 32 17.65 9.93 0.70
C ILE A 32 18.70 10.56 1.63
N ALA A 33 19.27 9.77 2.53
CA ALA A 33 20.27 10.26 3.47
C ALA A 33 21.51 10.77 2.75
N MET A 34 22.04 10.02 1.77
CA MET A 34 23.26 10.37 1.05
C MET A 34 23.13 11.68 0.28
N TRP A 35 22.05 11.88 -0.46
CA TRP A 35 21.88 13.12 -1.24
C TRP A 35 21.63 14.35 -0.37
N VAL A 36 20.83 14.20 0.72
CA VAL A 36 20.59 15.30 1.67
C VAL A 36 21.89 15.67 2.40
N VAL A 37 22.61 14.68 2.95
CA VAL A 37 23.87 14.92 3.67
C VAL A 37 24.95 15.46 2.75
N GLY A 38 25.05 14.93 1.51
CA GLY A 38 25.95 15.44 0.48
C GLY A 38 25.69 16.92 0.16
N PHE A 39 24.42 17.30 0.00
CA PHE A 39 24.04 18.70 -0.20
C PHE A 39 24.44 19.58 1.00
N VAL A 40 24.19 19.13 2.22
CA VAL A 40 24.59 19.85 3.45
C VAL A 40 26.11 20.04 3.51
N PHE A 41 26.92 19.01 3.19
CA PHE A 41 28.36 19.13 3.14
C PHE A 41 28.83 20.20 2.12
N TYR A 42 28.21 20.27 0.96
CA TYR A 42 28.52 21.29 -0.02
C TYR A 42 28.12 22.70 0.45
N LEU A 43 26.94 22.86 1.09
CA LEU A 43 26.53 24.14 1.67
C LEU A 43 27.51 24.64 2.74
N ILE A 44 27.91 23.74 3.66
CA ILE A 44 28.86 24.07 4.72
C ILE A 44 30.24 24.38 4.11
N GLY A 45 30.72 23.53 3.20
CA GLY A 45 31.99 23.72 2.52
C GLY A 45 32.08 24.95 1.63
N THR A 46 30.94 25.48 1.16
CA THR A 46 30.88 26.75 0.45
C THR A 46 31.03 27.94 1.38
N LYS A 47 30.42 27.88 2.56
CA LYS A 47 30.53 28.93 3.57
C LYS A 47 31.90 28.95 4.28
N TRP A 48 32.46 27.78 4.53
CA TRP A 48 33.78 27.57 5.11
C TRP A 48 34.58 26.64 4.18
N PRO A 49 35.33 27.22 3.20
CA PRO A 49 36.00 26.44 2.16
C PRO A 49 36.84 25.29 2.75
N ASN A 50 36.41 24.06 2.46
CA ASN A 50 37.03 22.86 2.98
C ASN A 50 36.97 21.71 1.97
N PRO A 51 38.10 21.34 1.35
CA PRO A 51 38.18 20.26 0.36
C PRO A 51 37.72 18.90 0.92
N GLY A 52 37.87 18.66 2.21
CA GLY A 52 37.37 17.44 2.87
C GLY A 52 35.85 17.35 2.89
N LEU A 53 35.15 18.47 3.09
CA LEU A 53 33.69 18.52 3.02
C LEU A 53 33.20 18.33 1.59
N TRP A 54 33.88 18.91 0.59
CA TRP A 54 33.54 18.70 -0.82
C TRP A 54 33.74 17.24 -1.22
N ALA A 55 34.85 16.60 -0.79
CA ALA A 55 35.10 15.19 -1.04
C ALA A 55 34.02 14.30 -0.38
N ALA A 56 33.67 14.56 0.86
CA ALA A 56 32.58 13.85 1.54
C ALA A 56 31.24 14.01 0.80
N GLY A 57 30.93 15.24 0.38
CA GLY A 57 29.73 15.54 -0.43
C GLY A 57 29.72 14.79 -1.75
N PHE A 58 30.85 14.76 -2.47
CA PHE A 58 30.98 14.04 -3.73
C PHE A 58 30.72 12.54 -3.57
N TYR A 59 31.38 11.90 -2.60
CA TYR A 59 31.15 10.47 -2.34
C TYR A 59 29.73 10.17 -1.88
N CYS A 60 29.09 11.07 -1.13
CA CYS A 60 27.68 10.95 -0.80
C CYS A 60 26.78 11.00 -2.05
N VAL A 61 27.05 11.91 -2.99
CA VAL A 61 26.30 12.00 -4.25
C VAL A 61 26.43 10.70 -5.05
N ILE A 62 27.66 10.18 -5.22
CA ILE A 62 27.92 8.94 -5.96
C ILE A 62 27.25 7.74 -5.28
N ALA A 63 27.46 7.57 -3.96
CA ALA A 63 26.87 6.48 -3.20
C ALA A 63 25.33 6.54 -3.25
N GLY A 64 24.76 7.74 -3.18
CA GLY A 64 23.33 7.96 -3.33
C GLY A 64 22.81 7.50 -4.69
N CYS A 65 23.53 7.78 -5.78
CA CYS A 65 23.16 7.30 -7.13
C CYS A 65 23.17 5.77 -7.22
N VAL A 66 24.20 5.11 -6.70
CA VAL A 66 24.28 3.64 -6.69
C VAL A 66 23.13 3.03 -5.89
N CYS A 67 22.89 3.54 -4.66
CA CYS A 67 21.80 3.06 -3.82
C CYS A 67 20.42 3.33 -4.45
N ALA A 68 20.26 4.46 -5.16
CA ALA A 68 19.00 4.77 -5.84
C ALA A 68 18.70 3.78 -6.97
N VAL A 69 19.69 3.35 -7.74
CA VAL A 69 19.54 2.31 -8.76
C VAL A 69 19.10 0.99 -8.14
N MET A 70 19.70 0.57 -7.02
CA MET A 70 19.29 -0.65 -6.32
C MET A 70 17.87 -0.56 -5.78
N ALA A 71 17.50 0.57 -5.17
CA ALA A 71 16.14 0.82 -4.68
C ALA A 71 15.12 0.84 -5.83
N ALA A 72 15.48 1.47 -6.97
CA ALA A 72 14.62 1.53 -8.15
C ALA A 72 14.34 0.15 -8.73
N ALA A 73 15.33 -0.74 -8.81
CA ALA A 73 15.15 -2.10 -9.30
C ALA A 73 14.09 -2.87 -8.47
N ALA A 74 14.19 -2.82 -7.13
CA ALA A 74 13.19 -3.43 -6.26
C ALA A 74 11.81 -2.76 -6.39
N GLY A 75 11.77 -1.43 -6.49
CA GLY A 75 10.54 -0.66 -6.66
C GLY A 75 9.81 -0.95 -7.98
N VAL A 76 10.55 -1.12 -9.08
CA VAL A 76 9.97 -1.51 -10.38
C VAL A 76 9.37 -2.91 -10.31
N ILE A 77 10.04 -3.88 -9.67
CA ILE A 77 9.50 -5.22 -9.47
C ILE A 77 8.17 -5.14 -8.70
N ASP A 78 8.13 -4.38 -7.62
CA ASP A 78 6.89 -4.23 -6.84
C ASP A 78 5.81 -3.50 -7.64
N TRP A 79 6.15 -2.45 -8.38
CA TRP A 79 5.18 -1.75 -9.22
C TRP A 79 4.58 -2.65 -10.29
N LEU A 80 5.39 -3.51 -10.92
CA LEU A 80 4.92 -4.43 -11.97
C LEU A 80 4.05 -5.56 -11.40
N PHE A 81 4.49 -6.18 -10.30
CA PHE A 81 3.96 -7.48 -9.86
C PHE A 81 3.20 -7.46 -8.53
N THR A 82 3.35 -6.40 -7.72
CA THR A 82 2.67 -6.29 -6.41
C THR A 82 1.52 -5.30 -6.45
N VAL A 83 1.70 -4.15 -7.13
CA VAL A 83 0.68 -3.10 -7.17
C VAL A 83 -0.44 -3.50 -8.13
N PRO A 84 -1.72 -3.56 -7.67
CA PRO A 84 -2.85 -3.97 -8.49
C PRO A 84 -2.99 -3.12 -9.75
N PRO A 85 -3.25 -3.74 -10.92
CA PRO A 85 -3.53 -3.02 -12.14
C PRO A 85 -4.79 -2.15 -11.98
N GLU A 86 -4.91 -1.07 -12.76
CA GLU A 86 -6.06 -0.15 -12.76
C GLU A 86 -6.38 0.50 -11.40
N SER A 87 -5.49 0.36 -10.40
CA SER A 87 -5.66 0.97 -9.08
C SER A 87 -5.09 2.40 -9.04
N SER A 88 -5.59 3.23 -8.13
CA SER A 88 -4.98 4.55 -7.85
C SER A 88 -3.53 4.43 -7.36
N ALA A 89 -3.17 3.30 -6.76
CA ALA A 89 -1.80 2.98 -6.36
C ALA A 89 -0.90 2.78 -7.59
N LYS A 90 -1.41 2.17 -8.67
CA LYS A 90 -0.65 1.97 -9.91
C LYS A 90 -0.23 3.29 -10.55
N GLN A 91 -1.17 4.24 -10.64
CA GLN A 91 -0.89 5.57 -11.16
C GLN A 91 0.06 6.36 -10.24
N ARG A 92 -0.20 6.34 -8.92
CA ARG A 92 0.71 6.99 -7.96
C ARG A 92 2.10 6.40 -7.98
N GLY A 93 2.23 5.08 -8.11
CA GLY A 93 3.51 4.39 -8.25
C GLY A 93 4.27 4.82 -9.49
N LEU A 94 3.58 5.02 -10.62
CA LEU A 94 4.19 5.53 -11.85
C LEU A 94 4.75 6.95 -11.65
N ILE A 95 3.96 7.86 -11.06
CA ILE A 95 4.40 9.24 -10.80
C ILE A 95 5.57 9.26 -9.79
N HIS A 96 5.46 8.49 -8.69
CA HIS A 96 6.52 8.33 -7.71
C HIS A 96 7.82 7.82 -8.33
N GLY A 97 7.74 6.77 -9.16
CA GLY A 97 8.89 6.23 -9.89
C GLY A 97 9.47 7.23 -10.88
N GLY A 98 8.63 7.98 -11.61
CA GLY A 98 9.05 9.03 -12.52
C GLY A 98 9.80 10.17 -11.83
N LEU A 99 9.30 10.66 -10.68
CA LEU A 99 9.98 11.68 -9.89
C LEU A 99 11.33 11.20 -9.34
N ASN A 100 11.41 9.96 -8.85
CA ASN A 100 12.68 9.39 -8.39
C ASN A 100 13.67 9.17 -9.53
N SER A 101 13.21 8.78 -10.72
CA SER A 101 14.05 8.66 -11.91
C SER A 101 14.60 10.02 -12.35
N LEU A 102 13.76 11.07 -12.34
CA LEU A 102 14.19 12.43 -12.61
C LEU A 102 15.23 12.89 -11.58
N CYS A 103 14.99 12.61 -10.30
CA CYS A 103 15.92 12.93 -9.22
C CYS A 103 17.27 12.23 -9.41
N LEU A 104 17.28 10.93 -9.75
CA LEU A 104 18.48 10.17 -10.04
C LEU A 104 19.27 10.76 -11.21
N LEU A 105 18.60 11.07 -12.32
CA LEU A 105 19.25 11.69 -13.48
C LEU A 105 19.85 13.05 -13.13
N LEU A 106 19.15 13.84 -12.31
CA LEU A 106 19.65 15.13 -11.84
C LEU A 106 20.92 14.97 -10.99
N PHE A 107 20.96 14.03 -10.05
CA PHE A 107 22.15 13.80 -9.21
C PHE A 107 23.30 13.14 -9.99
N ILE A 108 23.04 12.33 -11.01
CA ILE A 108 24.06 11.87 -11.96
C ILE A 108 24.66 13.08 -12.71
N TYR A 109 23.83 14.00 -13.17
CA TYR A 109 24.30 15.22 -13.80
C TYR A 109 25.09 16.11 -12.84
N VAL A 110 24.66 16.25 -11.59
CA VAL A 110 25.42 16.94 -10.53
C VAL A 110 26.79 16.29 -10.34
N ALA A 111 26.89 14.97 -10.26
CA ALA A 111 28.16 14.26 -10.14
C ALA A 111 29.08 14.52 -11.33
N TYR A 112 28.54 14.53 -12.56
CA TYR A 112 29.27 14.88 -13.77
C TYR A 112 29.83 16.33 -13.72
N ARG A 113 29.00 17.30 -13.30
CA ARG A 113 29.44 18.70 -13.17
C ARG A 113 30.53 18.91 -12.12
N LEU A 114 30.46 18.18 -11.00
CA LEU A 114 31.46 18.22 -9.94
C LEU A 114 32.82 17.69 -10.44
N GLY A 115 32.84 16.66 -11.27
CA GLY A 115 34.01 16.12 -11.95
C GLY A 115 35.07 15.48 -11.05
N SER A 116 35.29 15.99 -9.84
CA SER A 116 36.27 15.45 -8.88
C SER A 116 35.85 15.66 -7.43
N PRO A 117 36.38 14.83 -6.50
CA PRO A 117 35.99 14.91 -5.07
C PRO A 117 36.36 16.23 -4.40
N SER A 118 37.43 16.90 -4.86
CA SER A 118 37.92 18.16 -4.27
C SER A 118 37.42 19.42 -4.96
N ALA A 119 36.53 19.26 -5.95
CA ALA A 119 35.99 20.40 -6.70
C ALA A 119 35.00 21.18 -5.83
N ALA A 120 35.20 22.50 -5.75
CA ALA A 120 34.20 23.39 -5.17
C ALA A 120 32.98 23.46 -6.10
N PRO A 121 31.76 23.39 -5.55
CA PRO A 121 30.55 23.51 -6.37
C PRO A 121 30.36 24.96 -6.85
N ASP A 122 29.93 25.14 -8.07
CA ASP A 122 29.40 26.42 -8.51
C ASP A 122 27.95 26.63 -8.06
N SER A 123 27.46 27.86 -8.18
CA SER A 123 26.09 28.21 -7.75
C SER A 123 25.03 27.40 -8.49
N MET A 124 25.23 27.07 -9.77
CA MET A 124 24.30 26.25 -10.54
C MET A 124 24.21 24.83 -9.96
N THR A 125 25.33 24.23 -9.61
CA THR A 125 25.38 22.89 -9.00
C THR A 125 24.64 22.85 -7.67
N LEU A 126 24.82 23.86 -6.83
CA LEU A 126 24.07 23.97 -5.57
C LEU A 126 22.56 24.11 -5.79
N VAL A 127 22.14 24.92 -6.78
CA VAL A 127 20.73 25.07 -7.14
C VAL A 127 20.14 23.74 -7.64
N LEU A 128 20.87 23.01 -8.49
CA LEU A 128 20.43 21.69 -8.97
C LEU A 128 20.28 20.69 -7.82
N MET A 129 21.22 20.68 -6.86
CA MET A 129 21.10 19.83 -5.67
C MET A 129 19.89 20.21 -4.81
N ALA A 130 19.63 21.50 -4.62
CA ALA A 130 18.46 21.98 -3.88
C ALA A 130 17.16 21.54 -4.57
N ILE A 131 17.06 21.68 -5.89
CA ILE A 131 15.92 21.18 -6.68
C ILE A 131 15.77 19.66 -6.50
N GLY A 132 16.87 18.90 -6.56
CA GLY A 132 16.87 17.46 -6.34
C GLY A 132 16.33 17.08 -4.96
N VAL A 133 16.73 17.78 -3.90
CA VAL A 133 16.23 17.55 -2.52
C VAL A 133 14.73 17.87 -2.41
N VAL A 134 14.23 18.91 -3.09
CA VAL A 134 12.79 19.23 -3.12
C VAL A 134 12.02 18.12 -3.84
N ILE A 135 12.49 17.67 -5.02
CA ILE A 135 11.85 16.56 -5.76
C ILE A 135 11.83 15.30 -4.90
N LEU A 136 12.92 15.01 -4.19
CA LEU A 136 13.05 13.88 -3.28
C LEU A 136 12.01 13.94 -2.15
N GLY A 137 11.78 15.13 -1.59
CA GLY A 137 10.74 15.35 -0.56
C GLY A 137 9.33 15.06 -1.08
N VAL A 138 8.99 15.52 -2.29
CA VAL A 138 7.70 15.25 -2.95
C VAL A 138 7.56 13.75 -3.25
N ALA A 139 8.60 13.13 -3.79
CA ALA A 139 8.61 11.70 -4.06
C ALA A 139 8.46 10.88 -2.77
N GLY A 140 9.13 11.27 -1.69
CA GLY A 140 8.99 10.65 -0.36
C GLY A 140 7.56 10.74 0.19
N TRP A 141 6.91 11.90 0.08
CA TRP A 141 5.50 12.08 0.42
C TRP A 141 4.59 11.11 -0.34
N MET A 142 4.82 10.96 -1.65
CA MET A 142 4.06 10.02 -2.48
C MET A 142 4.31 8.57 -2.09
N GLY A 143 5.58 8.21 -1.76
CA GLY A 143 5.93 6.90 -1.23
C GLY A 143 5.19 6.60 0.07
N GLY A 144 5.15 7.55 1.00
CA GLY A 144 4.33 7.46 2.21
C GLY A 144 2.85 7.24 1.91
N THR A 145 2.29 7.90 0.90
CA THR A 145 0.90 7.69 0.48
C THR A 145 0.66 6.26 -0.04
N LEU A 146 1.61 5.69 -0.79
CA LEU A 146 1.53 4.30 -1.26
C LEU A 146 1.52 3.31 -0.09
N VAL A 147 2.32 3.54 0.94
CA VAL A 147 2.39 2.67 2.12
C VAL A 147 1.18 2.88 3.03
N TYR A 148 0.92 4.10 3.48
CA TYR A 148 -0.06 4.35 4.55
C TYR A 148 -1.51 4.42 4.03
N ARG A 149 -1.75 4.99 2.86
CA ARG A 149 -3.09 5.11 2.28
C ARG A 149 -3.47 3.92 1.41
N ASN A 150 -2.56 3.47 0.53
CA ASN A 150 -2.80 2.33 -0.36
C ASN A 150 -2.39 0.99 0.26
N GLN A 151 -1.69 0.99 1.38
CA GLN A 151 -1.24 -0.19 2.13
C GLN A 151 -0.47 -1.22 1.29
N ILE A 152 0.32 -0.71 0.32
CA ILE A 152 1.15 -1.58 -0.52
C ILE A 152 2.31 -2.15 0.31
N GLY A 153 2.45 -3.48 0.30
CA GLY A 153 3.49 -4.20 1.04
C GLY A 153 3.29 -4.25 2.55
N VAL A 154 2.17 -3.75 3.09
CA VAL A 154 1.88 -3.76 4.54
C VAL A 154 1.23 -5.10 4.92
N GLU A 155 1.81 -5.77 5.91
CA GLU A 155 1.22 -6.97 6.53
C GLU A 155 0.18 -6.55 7.56
N ARG A 156 -1.09 -6.56 7.17
CA ARG A 156 -2.22 -6.10 8.00
C ARG A 156 -2.60 -7.02 9.16
N SER A 157 -2.11 -8.24 9.14
CA SER A 157 -2.38 -9.22 10.22
C SER A 157 -1.87 -8.79 11.59
N TYR A 158 -1.00 -7.77 11.65
CA TYR A 158 -0.51 -7.20 12.91
C TYR A 158 -1.31 -5.99 13.41
N ALA A 159 -2.25 -5.48 12.64
CA ALA A 159 -3.05 -4.30 13.03
C ALA A 159 -4.23 -4.64 13.97
N GLY A 160 -4.08 -5.62 14.85
CA GLY A 160 -5.09 -6.01 15.83
C GLY A 160 -6.10 -7.08 15.35
N ALA A 161 -6.19 -7.31 14.03
CA ALA A 161 -7.17 -8.23 13.44
C ALA A 161 -6.72 -9.71 13.40
N GLY A 162 -5.45 -10.00 13.69
CA GLY A 162 -4.90 -11.35 13.47
C GLY A 162 -4.77 -11.72 11.99
N LYS A 163 -4.38 -12.97 11.72
CA LYS A 163 -4.37 -13.47 10.33
C LYS A 163 -5.80 -13.65 9.83
N LEU A 164 -6.10 -13.13 8.63
CA LEU A 164 -7.38 -13.39 7.99
C LEU A 164 -7.57 -14.91 7.84
N LYS A 165 -8.55 -15.45 8.52
CA LYS A 165 -8.94 -16.86 8.39
C LYS A 165 -9.84 -16.99 7.17
N ILE A 166 -9.65 -18.06 6.38
CA ILE A 166 -10.51 -18.36 5.23
C ILE A 166 -11.20 -19.68 5.49
N ARG A 167 -12.52 -19.71 5.31
CA ARG A 167 -13.32 -20.91 5.39
C ARG A 167 -14.16 -21.08 4.13
N SER A 168 -14.35 -22.33 3.72
CA SER A 168 -15.28 -22.69 2.64
C SER A 168 -16.46 -23.43 3.24
N LEU A 169 -17.66 -22.96 2.94
CA LEU A 169 -18.90 -23.57 3.35
C LEU A 169 -19.61 -24.18 2.15
N SER A 170 -20.14 -25.38 2.32
CA SER A 170 -20.93 -26.06 1.28
C SER A 170 -22.35 -25.51 1.13
N GLY A 171 -22.76 -24.54 1.96
CA GLY A 171 -24.07 -23.90 1.91
C GLY A 171 -24.30 -22.98 3.09
N TRP A 172 -25.36 -22.19 3.03
CA TRP A 172 -25.74 -21.15 4.00
C TRP A 172 -26.28 -21.69 5.34
N SER A 173 -26.69 -22.98 5.39
CA SER A 173 -27.30 -23.59 6.57
C SER A 173 -26.29 -24.00 7.65
N LYS A 174 -25.00 -23.97 7.37
CA LYS A 174 -23.95 -24.39 8.29
C LYS A 174 -23.45 -23.23 9.14
N PRO A 175 -23.04 -23.48 10.40
CA PRO A 175 -22.40 -22.47 11.21
C PRO A 175 -21.07 -22.05 10.58
N VAL A 176 -20.81 -20.76 10.65
CA VAL A 176 -19.57 -20.13 10.14
C VAL A 176 -18.40 -20.38 11.07
N CYS A 177 -18.62 -20.12 12.36
CA CYS A 177 -17.62 -20.23 13.42
C CYS A 177 -18.31 -20.15 14.78
N ASN A 178 -17.57 -20.45 15.85
CA ASN A 178 -18.01 -20.07 17.18
C ASN A 178 -17.86 -18.56 17.38
N GLN A 179 -18.80 -17.95 18.09
CA GLN A 179 -18.79 -16.53 18.42
C GLN A 179 -17.48 -16.10 19.13
N SER A 180 -16.91 -16.99 19.95
CA SER A 180 -15.63 -16.76 20.65
C SER A 180 -14.40 -16.74 19.74
N GLU A 181 -14.51 -17.23 18.51
CA GLU A 181 -13.41 -17.22 17.55
C GLU A 181 -13.19 -15.86 16.86
N LEU A 182 -14.19 -14.96 16.98
CA LEU A 182 -14.14 -13.61 16.41
C LEU A 182 -13.94 -12.58 17.52
N GLY A 183 -12.71 -12.17 17.74
CA GLY A 183 -12.38 -11.04 18.59
C GLY A 183 -12.79 -9.71 17.96
N ASP A 184 -12.81 -8.63 18.75
CA ASP A 184 -13.08 -7.29 18.25
C ASP A 184 -12.01 -6.86 17.24
N GLY A 185 -12.44 -6.24 16.14
CA GLY A 185 -11.56 -5.86 15.01
C GLY A 185 -11.13 -7.03 14.11
N GLN A 186 -11.62 -8.25 14.33
CA GLN A 186 -11.27 -9.42 13.51
C GLN A 186 -12.27 -9.66 12.38
N MET A 187 -11.75 -10.12 11.25
CA MET A 187 -12.51 -10.53 10.07
C MET A 187 -12.19 -11.97 9.69
N LEU A 188 -13.18 -12.68 9.15
CA LEU A 188 -13.10 -14.03 8.59
C LEU A 188 -13.67 -13.97 7.18
N LEU A 189 -12.92 -14.45 6.18
CA LEU A 189 -13.42 -14.58 4.81
C LEU A 189 -14.08 -15.94 4.61
N LEU A 190 -15.28 -15.94 4.09
CA LEU A 190 -16.07 -17.12 3.73
C LEU A 190 -16.21 -17.23 2.22
N ASN A 191 -16.00 -18.42 1.72
CA ASN A 191 -16.41 -18.82 0.38
C ASN A 191 -17.64 -19.71 0.50
N VAL A 192 -18.80 -19.25 0.03
CA VAL A 192 -20.06 -20.00 0.03
C VAL A 192 -20.51 -20.16 -1.43
N GLY A 193 -20.17 -21.29 -2.05
CA GLY A 193 -20.34 -21.47 -3.49
C GLY A 193 -19.47 -20.45 -4.27
N SER A 194 -20.12 -19.61 -5.08
CA SER A 194 -19.47 -18.51 -5.83
C SER A 194 -19.39 -17.21 -5.04
N GLU A 195 -20.05 -17.12 -3.89
CA GLU A 195 -20.11 -15.90 -3.08
C GLU A 195 -18.92 -15.80 -2.13
N ARG A 196 -18.39 -14.59 -2.03
CA ARG A 196 -17.35 -14.24 -1.05
C ARG A 196 -17.94 -13.28 -0.03
N VAL A 197 -17.94 -13.68 1.23
CA VAL A 197 -18.54 -12.93 2.34
C VAL A 197 -17.52 -12.74 3.45
N VAL A 198 -17.42 -11.53 3.96
CA VAL A 198 -16.61 -11.24 5.13
C VAL A 198 -17.51 -11.23 6.34
N VAL A 199 -17.12 -11.96 7.38
CA VAL A 199 -17.77 -11.95 8.71
C VAL A 199 -16.76 -11.42 9.71
N GLY A 200 -17.22 -10.63 10.65
CA GLY A 200 -16.32 -10.08 11.66
C GLY A 200 -17.05 -9.52 12.86
N ARG A 201 -16.28 -8.95 13.76
CA ARG A 201 -16.76 -8.26 14.95
C ARG A 201 -16.16 -6.86 15.01
N CYS A 202 -16.97 -5.87 15.30
CA CYS A 202 -16.54 -4.55 15.72
C CYS A 202 -17.18 -4.23 17.09
N ALA A 203 -16.83 -3.11 17.69
CA ALA A 203 -17.34 -2.72 19.01
C ALA A 203 -18.87 -2.75 19.14
N GLU A 204 -19.61 -2.60 18.04
CA GLU A 204 -21.07 -2.60 17.99
C GLU A 204 -21.68 -3.98 17.69
N GLY A 205 -20.87 -5.04 17.57
CA GLY A 205 -21.30 -6.42 17.41
C GLY A 205 -20.78 -7.12 16.16
N LEU A 206 -21.39 -8.26 15.85
CA LEU A 206 -21.08 -9.07 14.68
C LEU A 206 -21.66 -8.43 13.40
N PHE A 207 -20.95 -8.57 12.31
CA PHE A 207 -21.36 -8.09 10.99
C PHE A 207 -21.00 -9.11 9.90
N ALA A 208 -21.69 -9.01 8.77
CA ALA A 208 -21.30 -9.73 7.56
C ALA A 208 -21.61 -8.89 6.32
N PHE A 209 -20.67 -8.86 5.36
CA PHE A 209 -20.81 -8.10 4.11
C PHE A 209 -20.14 -8.81 2.92
N SER A 210 -20.56 -8.42 1.71
CA SER A 210 -19.97 -8.89 0.44
C SER A 210 -18.52 -8.45 0.33
N ASP A 211 -17.61 -9.36 0.01
CA ASP A 211 -16.19 -9.09 -0.15
C ASP A 211 -15.85 -8.25 -1.41
N HIS A 212 -16.82 -7.68 -2.08
CA HIS A 212 -16.64 -6.91 -3.29
C HIS A 212 -16.89 -5.42 -3.06
N CYS A 213 -15.86 -4.61 -3.32
CA CYS A 213 -16.01 -3.16 -3.37
C CYS A 213 -16.83 -2.75 -4.59
N THR A 214 -17.89 -1.97 -4.37
CA THR A 214 -18.82 -1.53 -5.44
C THR A 214 -18.19 -0.55 -6.43
N HIS A 215 -17.01 0.02 -6.12
CA HIS A 215 -16.32 0.88 -7.07
C HIS A 215 -15.75 0.07 -8.26
N ARG A 216 -14.88 -0.92 -8.02
CA ARG A 216 -14.23 -1.73 -9.06
C ARG A 216 -13.93 -3.18 -8.64
N GLY A 217 -14.72 -3.73 -7.72
CA GLY A 217 -14.63 -5.14 -7.35
C GLY A 217 -13.45 -5.53 -6.44
N GLY A 218 -12.71 -4.56 -5.87
CA GLY A 218 -11.58 -4.84 -5.00
C GLY A 218 -12.01 -5.64 -3.77
N PRO A 219 -11.16 -6.60 -3.29
CA PRO A 219 -11.49 -7.45 -2.14
C PRO A 219 -11.44 -6.62 -0.85
N LEU A 220 -12.58 -6.52 -0.16
CA LEU A 220 -12.68 -5.78 1.10
C LEU A 220 -12.06 -6.54 2.27
N SER A 221 -11.99 -7.87 2.18
CA SER A 221 -11.27 -8.72 3.15
C SER A 221 -9.78 -8.40 3.23
N ASP A 222 -9.18 -7.91 2.14
CA ASP A 222 -7.80 -7.43 2.10
C ASP A 222 -7.69 -5.98 2.60
N GLY A 223 -8.82 -5.36 2.96
CA GLY A 223 -8.93 -4.01 3.48
C GLY A 223 -8.63 -3.89 4.96
N ALA A 224 -8.56 -2.66 5.46
CA ALA A 224 -8.44 -2.38 6.89
C ALA A 224 -9.82 -2.21 7.52
N LEU A 225 -10.08 -2.90 8.63
CA LEU A 225 -11.22 -2.63 9.49
C LEU A 225 -10.81 -1.60 10.54
N ILE A 226 -11.47 -0.45 10.56
CA ILE A 226 -11.21 0.66 11.48
C ILE A 226 -12.53 0.96 12.20
N GLY A 227 -12.63 0.56 13.46
CA GLY A 227 -13.92 0.55 14.15
C GLY A 227 -14.93 -0.33 13.40
N CYS A 228 -16.10 0.21 13.04
CA CYS A 228 -17.08 -0.48 12.21
C CYS A 228 -17.06 -0.02 10.73
N THR A 229 -15.92 0.42 10.24
CA THR A 229 -15.73 0.84 8.83
C THR A 229 -14.64 0.00 8.17
N VAL A 230 -14.93 -0.59 7.00
CA VAL A 230 -13.93 -1.28 6.18
C VAL A 230 -13.46 -0.38 5.05
N GLN A 231 -12.13 -0.28 4.87
CA GLN A 231 -11.52 0.48 3.78
C GLN A 231 -11.02 -0.45 2.67
N CYS A 232 -11.47 -0.21 1.43
CA CYS A 232 -10.99 -0.92 0.25
C CYS A 232 -9.50 -0.63 -0.02
N PRO A 233 -8.65 -1.66 -0.20
CA PRO A 233 -7.23 -1.46 -0.41
C PRO A 233 -6.89 -0.88 -1.80
N TRP A 234 -7.79 -1.00 -2.79
CA TRP A 234 -7.49 -0.57 -4.14
C TRP A 234 -7.55 0.94 -4.31
N HIS A 235 -8.66 1.58 -3.89
CA HIS A 235 -8.86 3.02 -4.14
C HIS A 235 -9.25 3.80 -2.87
N GLY A 236 -9.34 3.11 -1.70
CA GLY A 236 -9.61 3.76 -0.43
C GLY A 236 -11.09 4.04 -0.16
N SER A 237 -12.04 3.47 -0.95
CA SER A 237 -13.47 3.55 -0.60
C SER A 237 -13.71 2.96 0.78
N GLN A 238 -14.53 3.63 1.58
CA GLN A 238 -14.84 3.21 2.95
C GLN A 238 -16.33 2.89 3.07
N PHE A 239 -16.65 1.82 3.78
CA PHE A 239 -18.02 1.33 3.97
C PHE A 239 -18.28 1.02 5.43
N ASP A 240 -19.43 1.42 5.96
CA ASP A 240 -19.93 0.93 7.23
C ASP A 240 -20.27 -0.57 7.09
N VAL A 241 -19.65 -1.41 7.91
CA VAL A 241 -19.76 -2.88 7.78
C VAL A 241 -21.13 -3.46 8.15
N ARG A 242 -21.96 -2.69 8.85
CA ARG A 242 -23.29 -3.12 9.33
C ARG A 242 -24.40 -2.77 8.34
N THR A 243 -24.28 -1.60 7.72
CA THR A 243 -25.31 -1.07 6.81
C THR A 243 -24.92 -1.17 5.34
N GLY A 244 -23.64 -1.38 5.07
CA GLY A 244 -23.06 -1.38 3.74
C GLY A 244 -22.89 0.04 3.15
N ARG A 245 -23.33 1.10 3.83
CA ARG A 245 -23.32 2.47 3.32
C ARG A 245 -21.90 2.95 3.03
N VAL A 246 -21.75 3.73 1.96
CA VAL A 246 -20.51 4.41 1.65
C VAL A 246 -20.26 5.51 2.69
N VAL A 247 -19.12 5.45 3.37
CA VAL A 247 -18.64 6.47 4.32
C VAL A 247 -17.73 7.46 3.59
N ALA A 248 -16.87 6.93 2.68
CA ALA A 248 -16.01 7.77 1.83
C ALA A 248 -15.81 7.08 0.47
N GLY A 249 -15.80 7.92 -0.62
CA GLY A 249 -15.63 7.46 -2.00
C GLY A 249 -14.21 6.97 -2.32
N PRO A 250 -13.98 6.50 -3.55
CA PRO A 250 -14.76 6.79 -4.79
C PRO A 250 -15.98 5.92 -5.07
N ALA A 251 -16.29 4.89 -4.28
CA ALA A 251 -17.54 4.16 -4.43
C ALA A 251 -18.75 5.08 -4.24
N GLN A 252 -19.82 4.84 -4.99
CA GLN A 252 -21.08 5.58 -4.92
C GLN A 252 -22.25 4.71 -4.44
N GLU A 253 -22.11 3.39 -4.55
CA GLU A 253 -23.13 2.42 -4.17
C GLU A 253 -22.72 1.66 -2.91
N LYS A 254 -23.72 1.31 -2.09
CA LYS A 254 -23.52 0.49 -0.90
C LYS A 254 -23.05 -0.91 -1.26
N ILE A 255 -22.28 -1.55 -0.38
CA ILE A 255 -21.98 -2.98 -0.45
C ILE A 255 -23.17 -3.80 0.08
N GLY A 256 -23.28 -5.06 -0.38
CA GLY A 256 -24.24 -6.01 0.17
C GLY A 256 -23.90 -6.36 1.61
N VAL A 257 -24.90 -6.39 2.50
CA VAL A 257 -24.79 -6.86 3.88
C VAL A 257 -25.67 -8.08 4.09
N TYR A 258 -25.25 -8.96 4.99
CA TYR A 258 -25.93 -10.20 5.32
C TYR A 258 -26.37 -10.17 6.77
N SER A 259 -27.52 -10.77 7.07
CA SER A 259 -27.97 -10.92 8.44
C SER A 259 -27.12 -11.96 9.17
N VAL A 260 -26.67 -11.60 10.37
CA VAL A 260 -25.89 -12.49 11.24
C VAL A 260 -26.77 -12.91 12.39
N GLU A 261 -26.81 -14.20 12.68
CA GLU A 261 -27.56 -14.79 13.77
C GLU A 261 -26.64 -15.65 14.63
N VAL A 262 -26.82 -15.59 15.96
CA VAL A 262 -26.09 -16.46 16.90
C VAL A 262 -27.05 -17.43 17.50
N ARG A 263 -26.78 -18.74 17.37
CA ARG A 263 -27.55 -19.84 17.98
C ARG A 263 -26.59 -20.72 18.76
N ASN A 264 -26.82 -20.90 20.03
CA ASN A 264 -26.01 -21.74 20.92
C ASN A 264 -24.48 -21.41 20.85
N GLY A 265 -24.15 -20.13 20.69
CA GLY A 265 -22.75 -19.70 20.57
C GLY A 265 -22.12 -19.86 19.18
N GLU A 266 -22.85 -20.43 18.23
CA GLU A 266 -22.44 -20.55 16.82
C GLU A 266 -23.00 -19.42 15.98
N VAL A 267 -22.17 -18.89 15.06
CA VAL A 267 -22.51 -17.79 14.14
C VAL A 267 -23.05 -18.35 12.84
N TYR A 268 -24.20 -17.88 12.41
CA TYR A 268 -24.84 -18.21 11.14
C TYR A 268 -25.04 -16.95 10.30
N ILE A 269 -24.97 -17.10 8.99
CA ILE A 269 -25.26 -16.02 8.04
C ILE A 269 -26.44 -16.44 7.19
N GLN A 270 -27.38 -15.54 7.00
CA GLN A 270 -28.51 -15.77 6.10
C GLN A 270 -28.18 -15.27 4.70
N PRO A 271 -28.56 -15.99 3.64
CA PRO A 271 -28.40 -15.53 2.27
C PRO A 271 -29.13 -14.20 2.06
N PRO A 272 -28.66 -13.34 1.13
CA PRO A 272 -29.35 -12.09 0.83
C PRO A 272 -30.75 -12.38 0.33
N LYS A 273 -31.72 -11.54 0.72
CA LYS A 273 -33.08 -11.66 0.22
C LYS A 273 -33.09 -11.47 -1.29
N PRO A 274 -33.81 -12.29 -2.07
CA PRO A 274 -33.79 -12.25 -3.56
C PRO A 274 -34.10 -10.88 -4.18
N ALA A 275 -34.84 -10.01 -3.49
CA ALA A 275 -35.21 -8.67 -3.96
C ALA A 275 -34.10 -7.63 -3.92
N GLU A 276 -32.94 -7.91 -3.27
CA GLU A 276 -31.83 -6.94 -3.15
C GLU A 276 -30.72 -7.13 -4.17
N ILE A 277 -30.79 -8.17 -4.99
CA ILE A 277 -29.79 -8.43 -6.05
C ILE A 277 -30.20 -7.70 -7.32
N LYS A 278 -29.79 -6.45 -7.50
CA LYS A 278 -29.84 -5.82 -8.83
C LYS A 278 -28.83 -6.52 -9.75
N PRO A 279 -29.26 -6.95 -10.97
CA PRO A 279 -28.34 -7.58 -11.91
C PRO A 279 -27.20 -6.61 -12.27
N ARG A 280 -25.98 -7.13 -12.30
CA ARG A 280 -24.80 -6.40 -12.78
C ARG A 280 -25.07 -5.82 -14.16
N LYS A 281 -25.00 -4.50 -14.33
CA LYS A 281 -24.78 -3.92 -15.65
C LYS A 281 -23.37 -4.32 -16.07
N ALA A 282 -23.28 -5.11 -17.14
CA ALA A 282 -22.02 -5.37 -17.82
C ALA A 282 -21.44 -4.03 -18.30
N ALA A 283 -20.20 -3.75 -17.91
CA ALA A 283 -19.42 -2.62 -18.41
C ALA A 283 -18.61 -3.06 -19.62
#